data_2986f8a6cd1fe75b17638477bd462361
#
_entry.id   2986f8a6cd1fe75b17638477bd462361
#
_cell.length_a   1.000
_cell.length_b   1.000
_cell.length_c   1.000
_cell.angle_alpha   90.00
_cell.angle_beta   90.00
_cell.angle_gamma   90.00
#
_symmetry.space_group_name_H-M   'P 1'
#
loop_
_entity.id
_entity.type
_entity.pdbx_description
1 polymer ?
#
loop_
_entity_poly.entity_id
_entity_poly.type
_entity_poly.pdbx_seq_one_letter_code
_entity_poly.pdbx_strand_id
1 'polypeptide(L)'
;MNMRKLFILFCLAGAALGACAPEKLPSARFDGQEYALAFSAREQAGFVNEYLLPGEDLENYSKMVGVYSFPQMKGLSAQQAAEQMARLMQLKNPQAPFDIHNSADKEAALVDFLVFSPGGSMAEYNVFKYMPDGKGLKAVQFVARWYATQSKDALKNARDFAQTYLGNRQEWVKKVDSMEIPGVYKREYALEEPAEQPVLPRPQDAD
;
A
#
# COMPACT_ATOMS: atom_id res chain seq x y z
N MET A 1 1.92 -17.89 -4.42
CA MET A 1 0.47 -17.56 -4.41
C MET A 1 0.38 -16.07 -4.13
N ASN A 2 0.10 -15.28 -5.17
CA ASN A 2 0.10 -13.81 -5.07
C ASN A 2 -0.96 -13.37 -4.05
N MET A 3 -0.55 -12.67 -3.00
CA MET A 3 -1.43 -12.11 -1.98
C MET A 3 -2.52 -11.19 -2.56
N ARG A 4 -2.30 -10.64 -3.77
CA ARG A 4 -3.26 -9.81 -4.52
C ARG A 4 -4.35 -10.61 -5.24
N LYS A 5 -4.13 -11.86 -5.62
CA LYS A 5 -5.13 -12.65 -6.37
C LYS A 5 -6.34 -13.09 -5.55
N LEU A 6 -6.37 -12.80 -4.26
CA LEU A 6 -7.53 -13.13 -3.42
C LEU A 6 -8.62 -12.04 -3.44
N PHE A 7 -8.38 -10.88 -4.08
CA PHE A 7 -9.31 -9.74 -4.04
C PHE A 7 -9.81 -9.25 -5.39
N ILE A 8 -9.43 -9.87 -6.51
CA ILE A 8 -9.94 -9.45 -7.83
C ILE A 8 -10.89 -10.53 -8.35
N LEU A 9 -12.17 -10.43 -8.03
CA LEU A 9 -13.23 -11.09 -8.79
C LEU A 9 -14.47 -10.18 -8.85
N PHE A 10 -14.79 -9.79 -10.10
CA PHE A 10 -16.07 -9.26 -10.61
C PHE A 10 -16.45 -7.81 -10.29
N CYS A 11 -16.47 -6.98 -11.35
CA CYS A 11 -17.72 -6.47 -11.93
C CYS A 11 -17.44 -5.68 -13.22
N LEU A 12 -17.74 -6.28 -14.35
CA LEU A 12 -17.99 -5.58 -15.61
C LEU A 12 -19.49 -5.30 -15.70
N ALA A 13 -19.91 -4.05 -15.72
CA ALA A 13 -21.22 -3.66 -16.25
C ALA A 13 -21.31 -2.13 -16.48
N GLY A 14 -21.46 -1.75 -17.74
CA GLY A 14 -22.39 -0.72 -18.17
C GLY A 14 -21.93 0.73 -18.21
N ALA A 15 -21.41 1.17 -19.36
CA ALA A 15 -21.18 2.57 -19.72
C ALA A 15 -22.49 3.34 -19.90
N ALA A 16 -22.62 4.50 -19.23
CA ALA A 16 -23.48 5.59 -19.63
C ALA A 16 -22.61 6.84 -19.82
N LEU A 17 -22.45 7.28 -21.06
CA LEU A 17 -21.68 8.47 -21.47
C LEU A 17 -22.45 9.73 -21.07
N GLY A 18 -22.11 10.28 -19.90
CA GLY A 18 -22.37 11.66 -19.55
C GLY A 18 -21.02 12.38 -19.51
N ALA A 19 -20.81 13.37 -20.36
CA ALA A 19 -19.60 14.22 -20.32
C ALA A 19 -19.60 15.05 -19.05
N CYS A 20 -19.18 14.47 -17.91
CA CYS A 20 -18.80 15.22 -16.74
C CYS A 20 -17.35 15.68 -16.91
N ALA A 21 -17.07 16.94 -16.52
CA ALA A 21 -15.69 17.42 -16.38
C ALA A 21 -14.88 16.39 -15.57
N PRO A 22 -13.62 16.12 -15.93
CA PRO A 22 -12.82 15.12 -15.22
C PRO A 22 -12.77 15.48 -13.73
N GLU A 23 -13.32 14.62 -12.90
CA GLU A 23 -13.27 14.79 -11.45
C GLU A 23 -11.81 14.77 -11.02
N LYS A 24 -11.39 15.79 -10.26
CA LYS A 24 -10.04 15.81 -9.70
C LYS A 24 -9.94 14.71 -8.67
N LEU A 25 -9.20 13.66 -9.00
CA LEU A 25 -8.94 12.57 -8.07
C LEU A 25 -8.16 13.07 -6.84
N PRO A 26 -8.40 12.51 -5.67
CA PRO A 26 -7.65 12.86 -4.48
C PRO A 26 -6.19 12.47 -4.61
N SER A 27 -5.33 13.18 -3.89
CA SER A 27 -3.91 12.85 -3.74
C SER A 27 -3.54 12.75 -2.27
N ALA A 28 -2.43 12.07 -1.97
CA ALA A 28 -1.84 12.01 -0.65
C ALA A 28 -0.44 12.63 -0.69
N ARG A 29 -0.03 13.28 0.41
CA ARG A 29 1.33 13.81 0.56
C ARG A 29 2.05 13.07 1.67
N PHE A 30 3.23 12.56 1.35
CA PHE A 30 4.09 11.91 2.33
C PHE A 30 5.55 12.17 1.98
N ASP A 31 6.37 12.50 2.97
CA ASP A 31 7.82 12.70 2.82
C ASP A 31 8.20 13.68 1.69
N GLY A 32 7.46 14.79 1.58
CA GLY A 32 7.67 15.81 0.56
C GLY A 32 7.24 15.41 -0.86
N GLN A 33 6.71 14.20 -1.05
CA GLN A 33 6.24 13.68 -2.34
C GLN A 33 4.71 13.68 -2.40
N GLU A 34 4.17 13.84 -3.60
CA GLU A 34 2.74 13.71 -3.89
C GLU A 34 2.46 12.36 -4.56
N TYR A 35 1.46 11.67 -4.03
CA TYR A 35 1.01 10.35 -4.50
C TYR A 35 -0.38 10.51 -5.08
N ALA A 36 -0.59 10.05 -6.30
CA ALA A 36 -1.89 10.07 -6.98
C ALA A 36 -2.71 8.82 -6.63
N LEU A 37 -4.04 8.96 -6.54
CA LEU A 37 -4.92 7.81 -6.35
C LEU A 37 -4.74 6.82 -7.50
N ALA A 38 -4.37 5.58 -7.19
CA ALA A 38 -4.18 4.50 -8.13
C ALA A 38 -5.31 3.45 -8.05
N PHE A 39 -5.83 3.25 -6.83
CA PHE A 39 -6.89 2.29 -6.59
C PHE A 39 -7.80 2.74 -5.47
N SER A 40 -9.10 2.49 -5.64
CA SER A 40 -10.09 2.63 -4.58
C SER A 40 -11.17 1.58 -4.75
N ALA A 41 -11.45 0.85 -3.68
CA ALA A 41 -12.50 -0.14 -3.65
C ALA A 41 -13.23 -0.17 -2.31
N ARG A 42 -14.47 -0.64 -2.37
CA ARG A 42 -15.21 -1.03 -1.18
C ARG A 42 -14.97 -2.52 -0.93
N GLU A 43 -14.44 -2.81 0.24
CA GLU A 43 -14.22 -4.18 0.71
C GLU A 43 -15.17 -4.52 1.86
N GLN A 44 -15.15 -5.79 2.29
CA GLN A 44 -15.99 -6.26 3.41
C GLN A 44 -15.76 -5.47 4.70
N ALA A 45 -14.51 -5.06 4.97
CA ALA A 45 -14.14 -4.32 6.18
C ALA A 45 -14.39 -2.80 6.07
N GLY A 46 -14.56 -2.27 4.85
CA GLY A 46 -14.72 -0.83 4.61
C GLY A 46 -14.21 -0.38 3.26
N PHE A 47 -13.52 0.74 3.20
CA PHE A 47 -12.90 1.26 1.98
C PHE A 47 -11.38 1.18 2.07
N VAL A 48 -10.75 0.89 0.93
CA VAL A 48 -9.31 0.99 0.70
C VAL A 48 -9.05 2.00 -0.41
N ASN A 49 -8.07 2.88 -0.19
CA ASN A 49 -7.53 3.78 -1.20
C ASN A 49 -6.02 3.61 -1.25
N GLU A 50 -5.46 3.36 -2.42
CA GLU A 50 -4.01 3.22 -2.63
C GLU A 50 -3.52 4.34 -3.54
N TYR A 51 -2.47 5.01 -3.10
CA TYR A 51 -1.88 6.16 -3.78
C TYR A 51 -0.43 5.83 -4.13
N LEU A 52 -0.04 6.05 -5.37
CA LEU A 52 1.28 5.74 -5.90
C LEU A 52 2.00 7.00 -6.38
N LEU A 53 3.32 6.90 -6.52
CA LEU A 53 4.11 7.93 -7.16
C LEU A 53 3.74 8.02 -8.65
N PRO A 54 3.85 9.21 -9.27
CA PRO A 54 3.58 9.37 -10.69
C PRO A 54 4.40 8.41 -11.55
N GLY A 55 3.74 7.69 -12.45
CA GLY A 55 4.35 6.73 -13.37
C GLY A 55 4.55 5.32 -12.78
N GLU A 56 4.18 5.09 -11.53
CA GLU A 56 4.14 3.75 -10.95
C GLU A 56 2.74 3.11 -11.10
N ASP A 57 2.69 1.79 -11.08
CA ASP A 57 1.47 0.99 -11.11
C ASP A 57 1.36 0.09 -9.88
N LEU A 58 0.20 -0.56 -9.71
CA LEU A 58 -0.07 -1.40 -8.55
C LEU A 58 0.80 -2.67 -8.48
N GLU A 59 1.38 -3.10 -9.59
CA GLU A 59 2.26 -4.27 -9.62
C GLU A 59 3.71 -3.90 -9.33
N ASN A 60 4.16 -2.71 -9.82
CA ASN A 60 5.55 -2.28 -9.84
C ASN A 60 5.73 -0.89 -9.19
N TYR A 61 5.38 -0.75 -7.92
CA TYR A 61 5.63 0.48 -7.17
C TYR A 61 6.80 0.33 -6.20
N SER A 62 7.50 1.43 -5.98
CA SER A 62 8.57 1.51 -4.98
C SER A 62 8.07 1.99 -3.62
N LYS A 63 7.07 2.88 -3.63
CA LYS A 63 6.43 3.42 -2.44
C LYS A 63 4.93 3.56 -2.66
N MET A 64 4.16 3.38 -1.60
CA MET A 64 2.71 3.51 -1.62
C MET A 64 2.23 4.18 -0.33
N VAL A 65 1.19 4.99 -0.45
CA VAL A 65 0.37 5.44 0.68
C VAL A 65 -0.99 4.77 0.58
N GLY A 66 -1.38 4.03 1.61
CA GLY A 66 -2.72 3.45 1.73
C GLY A 66 -3.56 4.25 2.73
N VAL A 67 -4.84 4.45 2.43
CA VAL A 67 -5.82 5.02 3.37
C VAL A 67 -7.00 4.09 3.49
N TYR A 68 -7.35 3.75 4.71
CA TYR A 68 -8.34 2.73 5.03
C TYR A 68 -9.43 3.28 5.94
N SER A 69 -10.66 2.84 5.71
CA SER A 69 -11.78 3.05 6.64
C SER A 69 -12.31 1.69 7.08
N PHE A 70 -12.43 1.50 8.38
CA PHE A 70 -12.90 0.26 9.00
C PHE A 70 -14.14 0.50 9.86
N PRO A 71 -15.30 0.84 9.28
CA PRO A 71 -16.54 1.13 10.04
C PRO A 71 -17.05 -0.10 10.82
N GLN A 72 -16.58 -1.30 10.45
CA GLN A 72 -16.95 -2.55 11.12
C GLN A 72 -16.14 -2.83 12.39
N MET A 73 -15.01 -2.17 12.59
CA MET A 73 -14.15 -2.34 13.77
C MET A 73 -14.68 -1.53 14.97
N LYS A 74 -15.97 -1.72 15.28
CA LYS A 74 -16.65 -1.02 16.38
C LYS A 74 -16.13 -1.53 17.71
N GLY A 75 -15.78 -0.60 18.62
CA GLY A 75 -15.33 -0.94 19.96
C GLY A 75 -13.89 -1.43 20.06
N LEU A 76 -13.15 -1.51 18.96
CA LEU A 76 -11.70 -1.73 18.99
C LEU A 76 -10.99 -0.40 19.18
N SER A 77 -9.96 -0.39 20.05
CA SER A 77 -9.03 0.73 20.13
C SER A 77 -7.99 0.63 18.99
N ALA A 78 -7.35 1.76 18.68
CA ALA A 78 -6.24 1.79 17.73
C ALA A 78 -5.10 0.83 18.15
N GLN A 79 -4.81 0.76 19.46
CA GLN A 79 -3.83 -0.16 20.01
C GLN A 79 -4.18 -1.62 19.73
N GLN A 80 -5.43 -2.01 19.97
CA GLN A 80 -5.88 -3.38 19.68
C GLN A 80 -5.81 -3.71 18.19
N ALA A 81 -6.10 -2.74 17.31
CA ALA A 81 -5.97 -2.94 15.86
C ALA A 81 -4.51 -3.14 15.44
N ALA A 82 -3.58 -2.35 15.98
CA ALA A 82 -2.14 -2.50 15.75
C ALA A 82 -1.64 -3.88 16.22
N GLU A 83 -2.06 -4.33 17.40
CA GLU A 83 -1.72 -5.67 17.93
C GLU A 83 -2.29 -6.81 17.08
N GLN A 84 -3.53 -6.67 16.59
CA GLN A 84 -4.11 -7.67 15.68
C GLN A 84 -3.36 -7.73 14.35
N MET A 85 -2.94 -6.59 13.79
CA MET A 85 -2.12 -6.55 12.59
C MET A 85 -0.77 -7.24 12.82
N ALA A 86 -0.08 -6.96 13.92
CA ALA A 86 1.18 -7.60 14.27
C ALA A 86 1.02 -9.14 14.36
N ARG A 87 -0.02 -9.62 15.04
CA ARG A 87 -0.32 -11.06 15.14
C ARG A 87 -0.61 -11.69 13.78
N LEU A 88 -1.39 -10.99 12.91
CA LEU A 88 -1.70 -11.47 11.57
C LEU A 88 -0.43 -11.60 10.72
N MET A 89 0.48 -10.63 10.82
CA MET A 89 1.76 -10.65 10.11
C MET A 89 2.66 -11.78 10.61
N GLN A 90 2.74 -12.03 11.91
CA GLN A 90 3.47 -13.17 12.47
C GLN A 90 2.93 -14.53 12.01
N LEU A 91 1.61 -14.67 11.88
CA LEU A 91 1.01 -15.90 11.35
C LEU A 91 1.37 -16.15 9.89
N LYS A 92 1.45 -15.08 9.07
CA LYS A 92 1.76 -15.18 7.65
C LYS A 92 3.25 -15.21 7.34
N ASN A 93 4.05 -14.55 8.15
CA ASN A 93 5.50 -14.42 8.07
C ASN A 93 6.11 -14.55 9.47
N PRO A 94 6.31 -15.78 9.99
CA PRO A 94 6.78 -15.99 11.37
C PRO A 94 8.12 -15.32 11.71
N GLN A 95 8.93 -15.03 10.70
CA GLN A 95 10.22 -14.35 10.82
C GLN A 95 10.15 -12.84 10.61
N ALA A 96 8.95 -12.30 10.33
CA ALA A 96 8.79 -10.86 10.10
C ALA A 96 9.08 -10.08 11.39
N PRO A 97 10.09 -9.19 11.41
CA PRO A 97 10.26 -8.27 12.52
C PRO A 97 9.11 -7.26 12.51
N PHE A 98 8.61 -6.93 13.68
CA PHE A 98 7.61 -5.89 13.88
C PHE A 98 7.84 -5.15 15.19
N ASP A 99 7.35 -3.93 15.27
CA ASP A 99 7.24 -3.17 16.51
C ASP A 99 5.92 -2.40 16.56
N ILE A 100 5.42 -2.21 17.78
CA ILE A 100 4.24 -1.38 18.03
C ILE A 100 4.70 -0.11 18.73
N HIS A 101 4.27 1.04 18.22
CA HIS A 101 4.68 2.34 18.73
C HIS A 101 3.48 3.12 19.27
N ASN A 102 3.72 3.84 20.35
CA ASN A 102 2.78 4.84 20.82
C ASN A 102 2.81 6.06 19.88
N SER A 103 1.64 6.54 19.50
CA SER A 103 1.51 7.80 18.76
C SER A 103 1.67 8.98 19.71
N ALA A 104 2.09 10.13 19.16
CA ALA A 104 1.98 11.41 19.85
C ALA A 104 0.50 11.77 20.18
N ASP A 105 -0.41 11.35 19.31
CA ASP A 105 -1.84 11.31 19.57
C ASP A 105 -2.18 10.07 20.41
N LYS A 106 -2.59 10.26 21.65
CA LYS A 106 -2.88 9.18 22.60
C LYS A 106 -4.03 8.25 22.19
N GLU A 107 -4.87 8.68 21.25
CA GLU A 107 -5.96 7.85 20.70
C GLU A 107 -5.50 7.00 19.50
N ALA A 108 -4.32 7.29 18.95
CA ALA A 108 -3.74 6.56 17.83
C ALA A 108 -2.67 5.54 18.27
N ALA A 109 -2.40 4.55 17.42
CA ALA A 109 -1.31 3.60 17.60
C ALA A 109 -0.70 3.24 16.26
N LEU A 110 0.60 2.96 16.27
CA LEU A 110 1.31 2.55 15.07
C LEU A 110 1.83 1.12 15.22
N VAL A 111 1.94 0.43 14.09
CA VAL A 111 2.67 -0.81 13.97
C VAL A 111 3.50 -0.76 12.69
N ASP A 112 4.75 -1.18 12.79
CA ASP A 112 5.58 -1.37 11.61
C ASP A 112 6.09 -2.80 11.52
N PHE A 113 6.31 -3.27 10.30
CA PHE A 113 6.82 -4.61 10.04
C PHE A 113 7.47 -4.71 8.67
N LEU A 114 8.38 -5.67 8.53
CA LEU A 114 9.01 -6.04 7.28
C LEU A 114 8.56 -7.44 6.88
N VAL A 115 8.06 -7.60 5.66
CA VAL A 115 7.62 -8.89 5.12
C VAL A 115 8.38 -9.21 3.83
N PHE A 116 8.50 -10.50 3.54
CA PHE A 116 9.13 -11.02 2.34
C PHE A 116 8.12 -11.86 1.55
N SER A 117 8.15 -11.74 0.23
CA SER A 117 7.41 -12.67 -0.61
C SER A 117 7.99 -14.08 -0.50
N PRO A 118 7.17 -15.11 -0.74
CA PRO A 118 7.69 -16.47 -0.90
C PRO A 118 8.80 -16.51 -1.96
N GLY A 119 9.96 -17.05 -1.60
CA GLY A 119 11.14 -17.07 -2.48
C GLY A 119 12.00 -15.81 -2.44
N GLY A 120 11.66 -14.80 -1.63
CA GLY A 120 12.50 -13.62 -1.40
C GLY A 120 12.66 -12.68 -2.60
N SER A 121 11.78 -12.78 -3.60
CA SER A 121 11.83 -11.91 -4.79
C SER A 121 11.39 -10.48 -4.52
N MET A 122 10.74 -10.22 -3.38
CA MET A 122 10.24 -8.91 -2.97
C MET A 122 10.30 -8.79 -1.45
N ALA A 123 10.60 -7.60 -0.97
CA ALA A 123 10.46 -7.23 0.43
C ALA A 123 9.63 -5.95 0.56
N GLU A 124 8.80 -5.86 1.58
CA GLU A 124 8.01 -4.69 1.89
C GLU A 124 8.19 -4.30 3.34
N TYR A 125 8.56 -3.05 3.55
CA TYR A 125 8.47 -2.41 4.84
C TYR A 125 7.15 -1.63 4.92
N ASN A 126 6.44 -1.83 5.99
CA ASN A 126 5.11 -1.27 6.21
C ASN A 126 5.07 -0.52 7.52
N VAL A 127 4.44 0.66 7.54
CA VAL A 127 4.05 1.39 8.75
C VAL A 127 2.56 1.68 8.67
N PHE A 128 1.79 1.21 9.64
CA PHE A 128 0.38 1.57 9.81
C PHE A 128 0.21 2.50 11.00
N LYS A 129 -0.62 3.51 10.85
CA LYS A 129 -1.17 4.30 11.95
C LYS A 129 -2.68 4.10 11.97
N TYR A 130 -3.19 3.58 13.06
CA TYR A 130 -4.61 3.44 13.35
C TYR A 130 -5.09 4.58 14.23
N MET A 131 -6.31 5.05 14.00
CA MET A 131 -6.95 6.05 14.84
C MET A 131 -8.48 5.92 14.80
N PRO A 132 -9.21 6.42 15.84
CA PRO A 132 -10.66 6.41 15.83
C PRO A 132 -11.25 7.18 14.64
N ASP A 133 -12.38 6.66 14.11
CA ASP A 133 -13.19 7.32 13.09
C ASP A 133 -14.68 7.05 13.37
N GLY A 134 -15.29 7.95 14.12
CA GLY A 134 -16.64 7.77 14.63
C GLY A 134 -16.75 6.56 15.55
N LYS A 135 -17.52 5.53 15.14
CA LYS A 135 -17.66 4.28 15.91
C LYS A 135 -16.68 3.19 15.49
N GLY A 136 -15.96 3.40 14.39
CA GLY A 136 -14.96 2.48 13.83
C GLY A 136 -13.56 3.05 13.91
N LEU A 137 -12.71 2.57 13.00
CA LEU A 137 -11.33 3.02 12.86
C LEU A 137 -11.06 3.48 11.44
N LYS A 138 -10.07 4.35 11.28
CA LYS A 138 -9.36 4.60 10.02
C LYS A 138 -7.89 4.30 10.19
N ALA A 139 -7.20 4.05 9.08
CA ALA A 139 -5.76 3.91 9.11
C ALA A 139 -5.11 4.58 7.91
N VAL A 140 -3.88 4.98 8.08
CA VAL A 140 -2.96 5.28 6.99
C VAL A 140 -1.83 4.25 7.03
N GLN A 141 -1.40 3.84 5.84
CA GLN A 141 -0.26 2.95 5.64
C GLN A 141 0.77 3.66 4.77
N PHE A 142 2.03 3.56 5.13
CA PHE A 142 3.13 3.79 4.22
C PHE A 142 3.80 2.47 3.92
N VAL A 143 4.13 2.25 2.64
CA VAL A 143 4.87 1.07 2.16
C VAL A 143 6.11 1.53 1.43
N ALA A 144 7.25 0.90 1.74
CA ALA A 144 8.44 0.91 0.89
C ALA A 144 8.69 -0.51 0.40
N ARG A 145 8.76 -0.69 -0.92
CA ARG A 145 8.91 -1.99 -1.56
C ARG A 145 10.24 -2.09 -2.28
N TRP A 146 10.84 -3.25 -2.19
CA TRP A 146 12.03 -3.63 -2.94
C TRP A 146 11.77 -4.90 -3.72
N TYR A 147 12.36 -4.97 -4.91
CA TYR A 147 12.32 -6.14 -5.78
C TYR A 147 13.72 -6.71 -5.96
N ALA A 148 13.87 -8.04 -5.84
CA ALA A 148 15.05 -8.73 -6.27
C ALA A 148 15.14 -8.62 -7.80
N THR A 149 16.09 -7.87 -8.29
CA THR A 149 16.40 -7.88 -9.71
C THR A 149 17.08 -9.21 -10.04
N GLN A 150 16.88 -9.74 -11.25
CA GLN A 150 17.58 -10.94 -11.75
C GLN A 150 19.11 -10.73 -11.93
N SER A 151 19.66 -9.68 -11.34
CA SER A 151 21.06 -9.35 -11.45
C SER A 151 21.90 -10.30 -10.58
N LYS A 152 23.15 -10.55 -11.00
CA LYS A 152 24.15 -11.30 -10.24
C LYS A 152 24.40 -10.72 -8.82
N ASP A 153 23.91 -9.52 -8.55
CA ASP A 153 24.06 -8.78 -7.30
C ASP A 153 22.80 -8.77 -6.42
N ALA A 154 21.90 -9.74 -6.55
CA ALA A 154 20.65 -9.81 -5.76
C ALA A 154 20.91 -9.72 -4.24
N LEU A 155 21.98 -10.36 -3.75
CA LEU A 155 22.39 -10.26 -2.34
C LEU A 155 22.85 -8.85 -1.95
N LYS A 156 23.54 -8.14 -2.83
CA LYS A 156 23.94 -6.75 -2.60
C LYS A 156 22.70 -5.86 -2.51
N ASN A 157 21.79 -5.99 -3.46
CA ASN A 157 20.54 -5.21 -3.50
C ASN A 157 19.68 -5.47 -2.25
N ALA A 158 19.60 -6.72 -1.77
CA ALA A 158 18.90 -7.05 -0.53
C ALA A 158 19.54 -6.39 0.70
N ARG A 159 20.89 -6.35 0.75
CA ARG A 159 21.62 -5.65 1.82
C ARG A 159 21.40 -4.14 1.77
N ASP A 160 21.46 -3.56 0.57
CA ASP A 160 21.25 -2.12 0.36
C ASP A 160 19.82 -1.73 0.80
N PHE A 161 18.82 -2.54 0.48
CA PHE A 161 17.46 -2.36 0.97
C PHE A 161 17.37 -2.48 2.50
N ALA A 162 17.98 -3.52 3.08
CA ALA A 162 17.99 -3.70 4.51
C ALA A 162 18.68 -2.54 5.25
N GLN A 163 19.78 -2.01 4.70
CA GLN A 163 20.44 -0.83 5.23
C GLN A 163 19.57 0.42 5.12
N THR A 164 18.93 0.63 3.97
CA THR A 164 17.99 1.73 3.77
C THR A 164 16.81 1.63 4.73
N TYR A 165 16.25 0.44 4.91
CA TYR A 165 15.20 0.17 5.88
C TYR A 165 15.63 0.51 7.31
N LEU A 166 16.75 -0.06 7.77
CA LEU A 166 17.26 0.17 9.12
C LEU A 166 17.60 1.64 9.38
N GLY A 167 18.16 2.34 8.37
CA GLY A 167 18.50 3.74 8.47
C GLY A 167 17.29 4.69 8.52
N ASN A 168 16.21 4.34 7.87
CA ASN A 168 15.04 5.23 7.74
C ASN A 168 13.84 4.82 8.60
N ARG A 169 13.85 3.64 9.21
CA ARG A 169 12.72 3.06 9.94
C ARG A 169 12.09 4.04 10.94
N GLN A 170 12.89 4.56 11.85
CA GLN A 170 12.40 5.48 12.89
C GLN A 170 11.87 6.80 12.31
N GLU A 171 12.50 7.28 11.24
CA GLU A 171 12.07 8.49 10.56
C GLU A 171 10.73 8.28 9.85
N TRP A 172 10.55 7.17 9.15
CA TRP A 172 9.27 6.84 8.51
C TRP A 172 8.14 6.65 9.53
N VAL A 173 8.40 5.99 10.65
CA VAL A 173 7.42 5.88 11.74
C VAL A 173 6.99 7.26 12.24
N LYS A 174 7.95 8.18 12.49
CA LYS A 174 7.65 9.56 12.92
C LYS A 174 6.87 10.34 11.85
N LYS A 175 7.23 10.18 10.57
CA LYS A 175 6.54 10.83 9.46
C LYS A 175 5.10 10.34 9.31
N VAL A 176 4.88 9.03 9.43
CA VAL A 176 3.52 8.45 9.41
C VAL A 176 2.74 8.91 10.63
N ASP A 177 3.36 9.00 11.80
CA ASP A 177 2.70 9.50 13.01
C ASP A 177 2.23 10.96 12.87
N SER A 178 3.04 11.80 12.24
CA SER A 178 2.72 13.20 12.00
C SER A 178 1.91 13.46 10.72
N MET A 179 1.68 12.43 9.91
CA MET A 179 0.97 12.58 8.64
C MET A 179 -0.50 12.97 8.87
N GLU A 180 -0.94 14.00 8.17
CA GLU A 180 -2.37 14.27 8.01
C GLU A 180 -3.00 13.19 7.13
N ILE A 181 -3.97 12.44 7.70
CA ILE A 181 -4.62 11.35 6.98
C ILE A 181 -5.62 11.94 5.98
N PRO A 182 -5.46 11.67 4.67
CA PRO A 182 -6.42 12.11 3.67
C PRO A 182 -7.83 11.59 3.97
N GLY A 183 -8.83 12.32 3.50
CA GLY A 183 -10.20 11.84 3.51
C GLY A 183 -10.34 10.55 2.69
N VAL A 184 -11.12 9.60 3.19
CA VAL A 184 -11.37 8.35 2.47
C VAL A 184 -12.22 8.63 1.22
N TYR A 185 -11.69 8.31 0.04
CA TYR A 185 -12.43 8.37 -1.22
C TYR A 185 -13.36 7.14 -1.30
N LYS A 186 -14.66 7.39 -1.47
CA LYS A 186 -15.71 6.35 -1.33
C LYS A 186 -16.31 5.92 -2.67
N ARG A 187 -15.58 6.08 -3.76
CA ARG A 187 -15.96 5.60 -5.09
C ARG A 187 -14.95 4.55 -5.54
N GLU A 188 -15.41 3.60 -6.33
CA GLU A 188 -14.52 2.62 -6.96
C GLU A 188 -13.70 3.31 -8.04
N TYR A 189 -12.41 3.03 -8.08
CA TYR A 189 -11.47 3.56 -9.03
C TYR A 189 -10.29 2.59 -9.19
N ALA A 190 -9.84 2.40 -10.42
CA ALA A 190 -8.57 1.74 -10.72
C ALA A 190 -7.90 2.49 -11.86
N LEU A 191 -6.58 2.69 -11.78
CA LEU A 191 -5.80 3.13 -12.94
C LEU A 191 -6.02 2.13 -14.06
N GLU A 192 -6.40 2.61 -15.24
CA GLU A 192 -6.39 1.78 -16.45
C GLU A 192 -4.95 1.35 -16.71
N GLU A 193 -4.72 0.05 -16.85
CA GLU A 193 -3.43 -0.43 -17.33
C GLU A 193 -3.16 0.20 -18.71
N PRO A 194 -1.92 0.69 -18.96
CA PRO A 194 -1.57 1.15 -20.29
C PRO A 194 -1.89 0.01 -21.27
N ALA A 195 -2.73 0.30 -22.28
CA ALA A 195 -3.05 -0.70 -23.29
C ALA A 195 -1.77 -1.33 -23.78
N GLU A 196 -1.68 -2.68 -23.73
CA GLU A 196 -0.51 -3.39 -24.26
C GLU A 196 -0.20 -2.85 -25.66
N GLN A 197 0.96 -2.23 -25.79
CA GLN A 197 1.40 -1.79 -27.11
C GLN A 197 1.47 -3.05 -27.99
N PRO A 198 0.83 -3.05 -29.17
CA PRO A 198 0.89 -4.20 -30.03
C PRO A 198 2.36 -4.54 -30.28
N VAL A 199 2.75 -5.76 -29.90
CA VAL A 199 4.10 -6.27 -30.14
C VAL A 199 4.31 -6.22 -31.65
N LEU A 200 5.09 -5.24 -32.11
CA LEU A 200 5.46 -5.17 -33.53
C LEU A 200 6.15 -6.50 -33.88
N PRO A 201 5.70 -7.20 -34.95
CA PRO A 201 6.35 -8.42 -35.37
C PRO A 201 7.82 -8.13 -35.62
N ARG A 202 8.71 -8.93 -35.03
CA ARG A 202 10.13 -8.85 -35.31
C ARG A 202 10.34 -9.01 -36.82
N PRO A 203 11.21 -8.19 -37.44
CA PRO A 203 11.62 -8.45 -38.83
C PRO A 203 12.07 -9.91 -38.89
N GLN A 204 11.43 -10.70 -39.73
CA GLN A 204 11.94 -12.03 -40.08
C GLN A 204 13.29 -11.81 -40.73
N ASP A 205 14.30 -12.46 -40.17
CA ASP A 205 15.62 -12.49 -40.76
C ASP A 205 15.47 -12.96 -42.23
N ALA A 206 15.73 -12.07 -43.16
CA ALA A 206 15.78 -12.41 -44.59
C ALA A 206 17.08 -13.18 -44.79
N ASP A 207 16.92 -14.45 -45.13
CA ASP A 207 18.00 -15.30 -45.67
C ASP A 207 18.61 -14.73 -46.96
#